data_68f83cb0f1c86f1d02669c9d6aa3314a
#
_entry.id   68f83cb0f1c86f1d02669c9d6aa3314a
#
_cell.length_a   1.000
_cell.length_b   1.000
_cell.length_c   1.000
_cell.angle_alpha   90.00
_cell.angle_beta   90.00
_cell.angle_gamma   90.00
#
_symmetry.space_group_name_H-M   'P 1'
#
loop_
_entity.id
_entity.type
_entity.pdbx_description
1 polymer ?
#
loop_
_entity_poly.entity_id
_entity_poly.type
_entity_poly.pdbx_seq_one_letter_code
_entity_poly.pdbx_strand_id
1 'polypeptide(L)'
;MSLKLKIGLWIFRVIPLAVRRAVFSGLAWLGYRLSVKHRLIVLHNLTRAFPEKSPAEIVRIAKASYRSFGRVVAEFSEITRLNPDNVHQWVRIQGLEHYDEARRKGKGVLLFSAHFGNWEIGNAAMAIARKPLIFIYRILDSQFLEEAITYVRATCGNISLDKENAMRPMIRALKKGETINILIDQNVAVYDGIFVDFFGRPACTTSGLALLALHSGAPVLPVFTTRMPDGKYLMEIGAEVAIRKTGNRAADVRESTQVFTGIIEEHIRKYPEQWFWMHQRWKTKKCQAREK
;
A
#
# COMPACT_ATOMS: atom_id res chain seq x y z
N MET A 1 -1.44 -17.85 18.92
CA MET A 1 -0.34 -18.11 17.97
C MET A 1 0.03 -19.58 17.99
N SER A 2 -0.05 -20.27 16.86
CA SER A 2 0.26 -21.70 16.75
C SER A 2 1.74 -21.99 17.01
N LEU A 3 2.07 -23.23 17.47
CA LEU A 3 3.47 -23.64 17.70
C LEU A 3 4.28 -23.59 16.40
N LYS A 4 3.67 -23.97 15.28
CA LYS A 4 4.30 -23.92 13.95
C LYS A 4 4.73 -22.49 13.58
N LEU A 5 3.88 -21.51 13.87
CA LEU A 5 4.19 -20.10 13.62
C LEU A 5 5.30 -19.59 14.54
N LYS A 6 5.29 -19.98 15.83
CA LYS A 6 6.39 -19.63 16.76
C LYS A 6 7.74 -20.14 16.25
N ILE A 7 7.79 -21.40 15.84
CA ILE A 7 9.01 -22.01 15.28
C ILE A 7 9.42 -21.32 13.98
N GLY A 8 8.48 -21.09 13.05
CA GLY A 8 8.76 -20.41 11.80
C GLY A 8 9.32 -19.01 11.98
N LEU A 9 8.71 -18.20 12.83
CA LEU A 9 9.20 -16.84 13.17
C LEU A 9 10.56 -16.89 13.88
N TRP A 10 10.78 -17.87 14.76
CA TRP A 10 12.07 -18.04 15.43
C TRP A 10 13.17 -18.37 14.41
N ILE A 11 12.97 -19.34 13.53
CA ILE A 11 13.92 -19.68 12.45
C ILE A 11 14.21 -18.43 11.60
N PHE A 12 13.17 -17.72 11.20
CA PHE A 12 13.32 -16.50 10.41
C PHE A 12 14.13 -15.41 11.13
N ARG A 13 14.02 -15.32 12.45
CA ARG A 13 14.76 -14.35 13.29
C ARG A 13 16.21 -14.72 13.52
N VAL A 14 16.53 -16.02 13.60
CA VAL A 14 17.92 -16.49 13.81
C VAL A 14 18.76 -16.24 12.56
N ILE A 15 18.17 -16.30 11.37
CA ILE A 15 18.89 -16.01 10.14
C ILE A 15 19.20 -14.50 10.06
N PRO A 16 20.50 -14.10 9.92
CA PRO A 16 20.87 -12.69 9.79
C PRO A 16 20.10 -12.01 8.64
N LEU A 17 19.71 -10.76 8.85
CA LEU A 17 18.92 -10.00 7.88
C LEU A 17 19.59 -9.91 6.50
N ALA A 18 20.94 -9.74 6.47
CA ALA A 18 21.70 -9.73 5.22
C ALA A 18 21.51 -11.02 4.41
N VAL A 19 21.53 -12.19 5.08
CA VAL A 19 21.29 -13.50 4.46
C VAL A 19 19.86 -13.59 3.95
N ARG A 20 18.87 -13.20 4.76
CA ARG A 20 17.47 -13.18 4.32
C ARG A 20 17.27 -12.30 3.10
N ARG A 21 17.85 -11.08 3.10
CA ARG A 21 17.79 -10.17 1.94
C ARG A 21 18.42 -10.79 0.70
N ALA A 22 19.55 -11.50 0.83
CA ALA A 22 20.20 -12.21 -0.27
C ALA A 22 19.33 -13.36 -0.79
N VAL A 23 18.80 -14.21 0.11
CA VAL A 23 17.94 -15.34 -0.24
C VAL A 23 16.67 -14.86 -0.96
N PHE A 24 15.92 -13.90 -0.38
CA PHE A 24 14.70 -13.40 -0.99
C PHE A 24 14.94 -12.60 -2.27
N SER A 25 16.09 -11.93 -2.40
CA SER A 25 16.49 -11.31 -3.68
C SER A 25 16.78 -12.38 -4.74
N GLY A 26 17.41 -13.50 -4.37
CA GLY A 26 17.63 -14.64 -5.23
C GLY A 26 16.31 -15.32 -5.64
N LEU A 27 15.41 -15.54 -4.69
CA LEU A 27 14.06 -16.08 -4.98
C LEU A 27 13.26 -15.14 -5.87
N ALA A 28 13.34 -13.82 -5.66
CA ALA A 28 12.71 -12.83 -6.52
C ALA A 28 13.28 -12.87 -7.95
N TRP A 29 14.60 -13.00 -8.09
CA TRP A 29 15.24 -13.18 -9.40
C TRP A 29 14.79 -14.49 -10.06
N LEU A 30 14.73 -15.59 -9.31
CA LEU A 30 14.24 -16.87 -9.80
C LEU A 30 12.77 -16.77 -10.23
N GLY A 31 11.93 -16.10 -9.43
CA GLY A 31 10.54 -15.82 -9.78
C GLY A 31 10.40 -15.01 -11.07
N TYR A 32 11.25 -14.01 -11.29
CA TYR A 32 11.32 -13.28 -12.55
C TYR A 32 11.69 -14.19 -13.74
N ARG A 33 12.61 -15.13 -13.53
CA ARG A 33 13.06 -16.05 -14.60
C ARG A 33 12.02 -17.11 -14.91
N LEU A 34 11.45 -17.75 -13.92
CA LEU A 34 10.61 -18.94 -14.07
C LEU A 34 9.13 -18.60 -14.26
N SER A 35 8.61 -17.58 -13.61
CA SER A 35 7.19 -17.22 -13.73
C SER A 35 6.92 -16.34 -14.94
N VAL A 36 6.78 -16.97 -16.12
CA VAL A 36 6.49 -16.28 -17.38
C VAL A 36 5.25 -15.41 -17.27
N LYS A 37 4.16 -15.93 -16.66
CA LYS A 37 2.91 -15.20 -16.47
C LYS A 37 3.11 -13.86 -15.74
N HIS A 38 3.71 -13.88 -14.55
CA HIS A 38 3.88 -12.66 -13.76
C HIS A 38 4.89 -11.71 -14.40
N ARG A 39 5.96 -12.24 -15.02
CA ARG A 39 6.90 -11.42 -15.79
C ARG A 39 6.21 -10.67 -16.92
N LEU A 40 5.35 -11.34 -17.70
CA LEU A 40 4.60 -10.70 -18.78
C LEU A 40 3.64 -9.62 -18.25
N ILE A 41 2.98 -9.86 -17.12
CA ILE A 41 2.15 -8.84 -16.45
C ILE A 41 2.96 -7.60 -16.12
N VAL A 42 4.12 -7.78 -15.47
CA VAL A 42 5.00 -6.66 -15.08
C VAL A 42 5.49 -5.88 -16.29
N LEU A 43 6.00 -6.57 -17.32
CA LEU A 43 6.47 -5.93 -18.54
C LEU A 43 5.34 -5.18 -19.25
N HIS A 44 4.16 -5.79 -19.39
CA HIS A 44 2.98 -5.17 -19.99
C HIS A 44 2.53 -3.92 -19.23
N ASN A 45 2.48 -4.00 -17.90
CA ASN A 45 2.10 -2.85 -17.07
C ASN A 45 3.12 -1.71 -17.22
N LEU A 46 4.41 -2.01 -17.14
CA LEU A 46 5.49 -1.02 -17.26
C LEU A 46 5.52 -0.37 -18.64
N THR A 47 5.41 -1.14 -19.73
CA THR A 47 5.37 -0.58 -21.09
C THR A 47 4.18 0.35 -21.30
N ARG A 48 3.06 0.05 -20.65
CA ARG A 48 1.86 0.91 -20.70
C ARG A 48 1.98 2.17 -19.86
N ALA A 49 2.62 2.07 -18.70
CA ALA A 49 2.79 3.18 -17.79
C ALA A 49 3.90 4.15 -18.25
N PHE A 50 4.91 3.64 -18.93
CA PHE A 50 6.08 4.41 -19.39
C PHE A 50 6.36 4.15 -20.88
N PRO A 51 5.46 4.59 -21.78
CA PRO A 51 5.63 4.37 -23.21
C PRO A 51 6.86 5.05 -23.79
N GLU A 52 7.40 6.05 -23.08
CA GLU A 52 8.62 6.78 -23.46
C GLU A 52 9.91 6.03 -23.14
N LYS A 53 9.87 4.98 -22.31
CA LYS A 53 11.06 4.23 -21.92
C LYS A 53 11.42 3.14 -22.93
N SER A 54 12.70 2.97 -23.13
CA SER A 54 13.23 1.87 -23.96
C SER A 54 12.91 0.50 -23.36
N PRO A 55 12.85 -0.56 -24.21
CA PRO A 55 12.67 -1.93 -23.74
C PRO A 55 13.70 -2.36 -22.68
N ALA A 56 14.95 -1.90 -22.81
CA ALA A 56 16.03 -2.19 -21.86
C ALA A 56 15.74 -1.56 -20.47
N GLU A 57 15.26 -0.32 -20.44
CA GLU A 57 14.86 0.36 -19.20
C GLU A 57 13.67 -0.33 -18.55
N ILE A 58 12.65 -0.72 -19.33
CA ILE A 58 11.49 -1.48 -18.85
C ILE A 58 11.93 -2.79 -18.19
N VAL A 59 12.81 -3.54 -18.81
CA VAL A 59 13.35 -4.79 -18.25
C VAL A 59 14.15 -4.53 -16.99
N ARG A 60 14.94 -3.45 -16.94
CA ARG A 60 15.70 -3.04 -15.75
C ARG A 60 14.79 -2.73 -14.57
N ILE A 61 13.74 -1.93 -14.80
CA ILE A 61 12.74 -1.58 -13.76
C ILE A 61 12.00 -2.85 -13.32
N ALA A 62 11.58 -3.71 -14.25
CA ALA A 62 10.92 -4.98 -13.94
C ALA A 62 11.75 -5.85 -12.98
N LYS A 63 13.03 -6.08 -13.29
CA LYS A 63 13.94 -6.83 -12.42
C LYS A 63 14.13 -6.17 -11.04
N ALA A 64 14.22 -4.85 -11.02
CA ALA A 64 14.37 -4.09 -9.78
C ALA A 64 13.11 -4.16 -8.92
N SER A 65 11.90 -4.15 -9.51
CA SER A 65 10.65 -4.28 -8.75
C SER A 65 10.48 -5.66 -8.09
N TYR A 66 10.87 -6.73 -8.78
CA TYR A 66 10.93 -8.06 -8.15
C TYR A 66 11.87 -8.08 -6.93
N ARG A 67 13.06 -7.47 -7.09
CA ARG A 67 14.04 -7.38 -6.00
C ARG A 67 13.53 -6.53 -4.84
N SER A 68 12.84 -5.43 -5.14
CA SER A 68 12.21 -4.57 -4.14
C SER A 68 11.18 -5.35 -3.32
N PHE A 69 10.30 -6.10 -3.97
CA PHE A 69 9.32 -6.95 -3.29
C PHE A 69 9.97 -8.06 -2.46
N GLY A 70 11.02 -8.72 -2.98
CA GLY A 70 11.80 -9.71 -2.22
C GLY A 70 12.37 -9.13 -0.91
N ARG A 71 12.79 -7.87 -0.92
CA ARG A 71 13.25 -7.18 0.30
C ARG A 71 12.13 -6.92 1.30
N VAL A 72 10.93 -6.52 0.83
CA VAL A 72 9.76 -6.38 1.70
C VAL A 72 9.48 -7.67 2.45
N VAL A 73 9.50 -8.81 1.74
CA VAL A 73 9.30 -10.14 2.36
C VAL A 73 10.41 -10.47 3.35
N ALA A 74 11.68 -10.23 2.99
CA ALA A 74 12.83 -10.50 3.87
C ALA A 74 12.80 -9.69 5.17
N GLU A 75 12.26 -8.48 5.12
CA GLU A 75 12.24 -7.53 6.22
C GLU A 75 10.95 -7.60 7.07
N PHE A 76 9.91 -8.27 6.57
CA PHE A 76 8.60 -8.31 7.21
C PHE A 76 8.65 -8.77 8.68
N SER A 77 9.46 -9.78 8.99
CA SER A 77 9.60 -10.26 10.36
C SER A 77 10.32 -9.27 11.30
N GLU A 78 11.08 -8.30 10.77
CA GLU A 78 11.75 -7.29 11.59
C GLU A 78 10.75 -6.37 12.29
N ILE A 79 9.55 -6.23 11.75
CA ILE A 79 8.46 -5.46 12.37
C ILE A 79 8.24 -5.90 13.82
N THR A 80 8.38 -7.19 14.10
CA THR A 80 8.18 -7.74 15.46
C THR A 80 9.28 -7.33 16.46
N ARG A 81 10.34 -6.66 16.01
CA ARG A 81 11.45 -6.15 16.82
C ARG A 81 11.45 -4.63 16.91
N LEU A 82 10.60 -3.97 16.12
CA LEU A 82 10.50 -2.51 16.13
C LEU A 82 9.89 -2.04 17.45
N ASN A 83 10.48 -0.99 17.97
CA ASN A 83 10.05 -0.32 19.19
C ASN A 83 10.46 1.17 19.12
N PRO A 84 10.05 2.02 20.07
CA PRO A 84 10.41 3.44 20.06
C PRO A 84 11.92 3.73 20.03
N ASP A 85 12.75 2.85 20.62
CA ASP A 85 14.19 3.07 20.73
C ASP A 85 14.96 2.74 19.44
N ASN A 86 14.38 1.94 18.53
CA ASN A 86 15.08 1.47 17.34
C ASN A 86 14.40 1.78 16.00
N VAL A 87 13.15 2.18 15.99
CA VAL A 87 12.40 2.44 14.74
C VAL A 87 13.07 3.52 13.88
N HIS A 88 13.71 4.51 14.49
CA HIS A 88 14.44 5.58 13.79
C HIS A 88 15.67 5.07 13.02
N GLN A 89 16.19 3.89 13.33
CA GLN A 89 17.28 3.26 12.59
C GLN A 89 16.80 2.70 11.25
N TRP A 90 15.49 2.42 11.12
CA TRP A 90 14.84 1.87 9.94
C TRP A 90 14.12 2.91 9.12
N VAL A 91 13.38 3.79 9.79
CA VAL A 91 12.46 4.73 9.15
C VAL A 91 12.69 6.14 9.65
N ARG A 92 12.98 7.05 8.73
CA ARG A 92 12.88 8.50 8.95
C ARG A 92 11.49 8.94 8.53
N ILE A 93 10.77 9.64 9.40
CA ILE A 93 9.41 10.12 9.12
C ILE A 93 9.47 11.63 8.87
N GLN A 94 8.82 12.07 7.80
CA GLN A 94 8.63 13.49 7.44
C GLN A 94 7.14 13.78 7.30
N GLY A 95 6.71 15.01 7.62
CA GLY A 95 5.32 15.44 7.52
C GLY A 95 4.43 14.96 8.66
N LEU A 96 5.01 14.59 9.82
CA LEU A 96 4.22 14.25 11.01
C LEU A 96 3.32 15.39 11.47
N GLU A 97 3.72 16.63 11.22
CA GLU A 97 2.94 17.84 11.47
C GLU A 97 1.61 17.82 10.73
N HIS A 98 1.56 17.38 9.48
CA HIS A 98 0.31 17.24 8.71
C HIS A 98 -0.65 16.25 9.38
N TYR A 99 -0.12 15.14 9.87
CA TYR A 99 -0.92 14.15 10.59
C TYR A 99 -1.43 14.71 11.93
N ASP A 100 -0.57 15.39 12.69
CA ASP A 100 -0.94 15.96 13.99
C ASP A 100 -2.01 17.06 13.82
N GLU A 101 -1.93 17.87 12.76
CA GLU A 101 -2.96 18.85 12.38
C GLU A 101 -4.29 18.19 12.00
N ALA A 102 -4.24 17.15 11.19
CA ALA A 102 -5.41 16.37 10.81
C ALA A 102 -6.11 15.79 12.05
N ARG A 103 -5.34 15.25 12.99
CA ARG A 103 -5.87 14.69 14.24
C ARG A 103 -6.57 15.72 15.12
N ARG A 104 -6.04 16.97 15.18
CA ARG A 104 -6.66 18.04 15.97
C ARG A 104 -8.09 18.38 15.53
N LYS A 105 -8.48 17.99 14.30
CA LYS A 105 -9.88 18.15 13.80
C LYS A 105 -10.90 17.22 14.49
N GLY A 106 -10.44 16.21 15.25
CA GLY A 106 -11.31 15.34 16.06
C GLY A 106 -12.21 14.37 15.30
N LYS A 107 -11.99 14.18 13.97
CA LYS A 107 -12.83 13.35 13.10
C LYS A 107 -12.19 12.00 12.72
N GLY A 108 -11.11 11.60 13.43
CA GLY A 108 -10.24 10.54 12.96
C GLY A 108 -9.40 11.00 11.77
N VAL A 109 -8.58 10.10 11.21
CA VAL A 109 -7.72 10.39 10.06
C VAL A 109 -7.79 9.27 9.05
N LEU A 110 -7.90 9.61 7.78
CA LEU A 110 -7.77 8.70 6.66
C LEU A 110 -6.38 8.87 6.04
N LEU A 111 -5.56 7.85 6.12
CA LEU A 111 -4.33 7.75 5.35
C LEU A 111 -4.60 6.91 4.11
N PHE A 112 -3.96 7.24 3.00
CA PHE A 112 -3.95 6.37 1.83
C PHE A 112 -2.56 6.19 1.26
N SER A 113 -2.34 5.01 0.69
CA SER A 113 -1.06 4.62 0.12
C SER A 113 -1.26 3.65 -1.05
N ALA A 114 -0.15 3.05 -1.47
CA ALA A 114 -0.06 2.01 -2.47
C ALA A 114 0.78 0.83 -1.95
N HIS A 115 0.74 -0.30 -2.65
CA HIS A 115 1.70 -1.39 -2.48
C HIS A 115 3.07 -0.95 -3.03
N PHE A 116 3.70 -0.02 -2.34
CA PHE A 116 4.88 0.72 -2.74
C PHE A 116 5.92 0.72 -1.61
N GLY A 117 7.20 0.58 -1.98
CA GLY A 117 8.32 0.56 -1.04
C GLY A 117 8.16 -0.54 0.01
N ASN A 118 8.23 -0.17 1.29
CA ASN A 118 7.90 -1.10 2.37
C ASN A 118 6.75 -0.53 3.24
N TRP A 119 5.54 -0.61 2.72
CA TRP A 119 4.31 -0.16 3.40
C TRP A 119 4.08 -0.85 4.75
N GLU A 120 4.58 -2.07 4.94
CA GLU A 120 4.42 -2.80 6.20
C GLU A 120 5.28 -2.19 7.32
N ILE A 121 6.55 -1.91 7.03
CA ILE A 121 7.45 -1.22 7.98
C ILE A 121 6.95 0.22 8.23
N GLY A 122 6.45 0.91 7.19
CA GLY A 122 5.84 2.23 7.34
C GLY A 122 4.66 2.24 8.31
N ASN A 123 3.74 1.29 8.16
CA ASN A 123 2.60 1.13 9.07
C ASN A 123 3.04 0.87 10.52
N ALA A 124 4.06 0.05 10.71
CA ALA A 124 4.64 -0.20 12.04
C ALA A 124 5.29 1.05 12.61
N ALA A 125 6.08 1.77 11.80
CA ALA A 125 6.73 3.00 12.22
C ALA A 125 5.72 4.09 12.62
N MET A 126 4.63 4.23 11.86
CA MET A 126 3.55 5.16 12.20
C MET A 126 2.86 4.81 13.51
N ALA A 127 2.58 3.52 13.72
CA ALA A 127 1.98 3.02 14.96
C ALA A 127 2.86 3.34 16.18
N ILE A 128 4.16 3.14 16.06
CA ILE A 128 5.14 3.41 17.12
C ILE A 128 5.29 4.92 17.35
N ALA A 129 5.35 5.72 16.27
CA ALA A 129 5.57 7.15 16.35
C ALA A 129 4.36 7.92 16.93
N ARG A 130 3.14 7.42 16.71
CA ARG A 130 1.91 8.11 17.12
C ARG A 130 0.92 7.19 17.80
N LYS A 131 0.21 6.36 17.02
CA LYS A 131 -0.80 5.41 17.54
C LYS A 131 -1.07 4.32 16.50
N PRO A 132 -1.57 3.16 16.97
CA PRO A 132 -1.95 2.07 16.07
C PRO A 132 -2.90 2.51 14.95
N LEU A 133 -2.71 1.88 13.79
CA LEU A 133 -3.51 2.09 12.61
C LEU A 133 -4.49 0.93 12.43
N ILE A 134 -5.62 1.26 11.82
CA ILE A 134 -6.55 0.26 11.27
C ILE A 134 -6.30 0.20 9.78
N PHE A 135 -6.05 -0.97 9.22
CA PHE A 135 -5.95 -1.14 7.77
C PHE A 135 -6.84 -2.26 7.26
N ILE A 136 -7.24 -2.04 6.00
CA ILE A 136 -8.16 -2.92 5.30
C ILE A 136 -7.36 -3.86 4.43
N TYR A 137 -7.67 -5.13 4.49
CA TYR A 137 -7.03 -6.15 3.67
C TYR A 137 -8.02 -7.25 3.28
N ARG A 138 -7.63 -8.10 2.37
CA ARG A 138 -8.34 -9.34 2.07
C ARG A 138 -7.70 -10.45 2.89
N ILE A 139 -8.50 -11.21 3.61
CA ILE A 139 -8.05 -12.43 4.31
C ILE A 139 -7.41 -13.39 3.30
N LEU A 140 -6.26 -13.96 3.66
CA LEU A 140 -5.52 -14.86 2.80
C LEU A 140 -6.12 -16.27 2.82
N ASP A 141 -6.04 -16.95 1.68
CA ASP A 141 -6.54 -18.32 1.54
C ASP A 141 -5.72 -19.34 2.39
N SER A 142 -4.45 -19.02 2.70
CA SER A 142 -3.60 -19.82 3.57
C SER A 142 -3.72 -19.38 5.03
N GLN A 143 -4.34 -20.21 5.86
CA GLN A 143 -4.49 -19.94 7.29
C GLN A 143 -3.16 -19.68 8.01
N PHE A 144 -2.09 -20.38 7.63
CA PHE A 144 -0.76 -20.17 8.22
C PHE A 144 -0.18 -18.79 7.88
N LEU A 145 -0.30 -18.37 6.62
CA LEU A 145 0.16 -17.04 6.21
C LEU A 145 -0.70 -15.94 6.82
N GLU A 146 -2.01 -16.18 6.91
CA GLU A 146 -2.94 -15.26 7.55
C GLU A 146 -2.59 -15.03 9.03
N GLU A 147 -2.38 -16.12 9.79
CA GLU A 147 -1.96 -16.07 11.18
C GLU A 147 -0.61 -15.34 11.33
N ALA A 148 0.35 -15.62 10.43
CA ALA A 148 1.66 -14.98 10.45
C ALA A 148 1.59 -13.48 10.21
N ILE A 149 0.86 -13.06 9.18
CA ILE A 149 0.75 -11.65 8.79
C ILE A 149 -0.02 -10.86 9.86
N THR A 150 -1.15 -11.39 10.32
CA THR A 150 -1.94 -10.75 11.37
C THR A 150 -1.15 -10.60 12.67
N TYR A 151 -0.39 -11.64 13.05
CA TYR A 151 0.48 -11.57 14.22
C TYR A 151 1.55 -10.48 14.09
N VAL A 152 2.29 -10.47 12.97
CA VAL A 152 3.36 -9.48 12.75
C VAL A 152 2.80 -8.06 12.78
N ARG A 153 1.69 -7.81 12.12
CA ARG A 153 1.05 -6.48 12.09
C ARG A 153 0.55 -6.04 13.46
N ALA A 154 0.02 -6.98 14.26
CA ALA A 154 -0.49 -6.69 15.60
C ALA A 154 0.63 -6.40 16.63
N THR A 155 1.90 -6.73 16.37
CA THR A 155 2.97 -6.49 17.34
C THR A 155 3.20 -5.02 17.66
N CYS A 156 2.86 -4.11 16.74
CA CYS A 156 2.88 -2.66 16.97
C CYS A 156 1.48 -2.11 17.32
N GLY A 157 0.53 -2.98 17.69
CA GLY A 157 -0.84 -2.60 18.04
C GLY A 157 -1.77 -2.36 16.86
N ASN A 158 -1.29 -2.50 15.62
CA ASN A 158 -2.10 -2.30 14.43
C ASN A 158 -3.24 -3.32 14.32
N ILE A 159 -4.37 -2.90 13.78
CA ILE A 159 -5.59 -3.70 13.63
C ILE A 159 -5.84 -3.94 12.14
N SER A 160 -5.96 -5.21 11.77
CA SER A 160 -6.35 -5.61 10.42
C SER A 160 -7.85 -5.86 10.36
N LEU A 161 -8.57 -5.19 9.46
CA LEU A 161 -9.98 -5.43 9.18
C LEU A 161 -10.15 -6.08 7.82
N ASP A 162 -10.98 -7.13 7.77
CA ASP A 162 -11.38 -7.69 6.48
C ASP A 162 -12.13 -6.63 5.66
N LYS A 163 -11.80 -6.56 4.37
CA LYS A 163 -12.45 -5.65 3.43
C LYS A 163 -13.96 -5.90 3.29
N GLU A 164 -14.40 -7.13 3.53
CA GLU A 164 -15.81 -7.47 3.48
C GLU A 164 -16.53 -6.84 4.67
N ASN A 165 -17.56 -6.04 4.37
CA ASN A 165 -18.34 -5.29 5.38
C ASN A 165 -17.54 -4.25 6.21
N ALA A 166 -16.34 -3.83 5.77
CA ALA A 166 -15.48 -2.92 6.52
C ALA A 166 -16.05 -1.50 6.69
N MET A 167 -16.97 -1.04 5.84
CA MET A 167 -17.44 0.36 5.82
C MET A 167 -18.00 0.80 7.19
N ARG A 168 -18.91 0.03 7.78
CA ARG A 168 -19.51 0.37 9.07
C ARG A 168 -18.50 0.37 10.23
N PRO A 169 -17.63 -0.64 10.38
CA PRO A 169 -16.52 -0.60 11.33
C PRO A 169 -15.60 0.61 11.16
N MET A 170 -15.24 0.96 9.92
CA MET A 170 -14.40 2.12 9.63
C MET A 170 -15.04 3.45 10.07
N ILE A 171 -16.33 3.65 9.77
CA ILE A 171 -17.06 4.85 10.20
C ILE A 171 -17.08 4.94 11.74
N ARG A 172 -17.30 3.81 12.44
CA ARG A 172 -17.25 3.79 13.91
C ARG A 172 -15.87 4.13 14.45
N ALA A 173 -14.82 3.63 13.81
CA ALA A 173 -13.44 3.91 14.19
C ALA A 173 -13.10 5.40 14.01
N LEU A 174 -13.46 6.00 12.89
CA LEU A 174 -13.27 7.44 12.65
C LEU A 174 -13.98 8.30 13.69
N LYS A 175 -15.22 7.95 14.07
CA LYS A 175 -15.96 8.64 15.15
C LYS A 175 -15.25 8.55 16.51
N LYS A 176 -14.42 7.53 16.74
CA LYS A 176 -13.58 7.38 17.94
C LYS A 176 -12.23 8.10 17.82
N GLY A 177 -11.99 8.83 16.73
CA GLY A 177 -10.72 9.50 16.48
C GLY A 177 -9.59 8.56 16.07
N GLU A 178 -9.92 7.37 15.55
CA GLU A 178 -8.92 6.39 15.08
C GLU A 178 -8.37 6.77 13.71
N THR A 179 -7.23 6.17 13.36
CA THR A 179 -6.59 6.37 12.06
C THR A 179 -6.74 5.12 11.21
N ILE A 180 -7.20 5.29 9.98
CA ILE A 180 -7.38 4.21 9.02
C ILE A 180 -6.42 4.44 7.87
N ASN A 181 -5.64 3.41 7.49
CA ASN A 181 -4.80 3.43 6.30
C ASN A 181 -5.35 2.46 5.24
N ILE A 182 -5.53 2.96 4.01
CA ILE A 182 -6.12 2.20 2.90
C ILE A 182 -5.16 2.22 1.71
N LEU A 183 -4.80 1.04 1.20
CA LEU A 183 -4.09 0.90 -0.06
C LEU A 183 -5.13 0.87 -1.19
N ILE A 184 -5.08 1.84 -2.10
CA ILE A 184 -6.12 2.02 -3.13
C ILE A 184 -5.65 1.77 -4.56
N ASP A 185 -4.43 1.26 -4.73
CA ASP A 185 -3.73 1.13 -6.00
C ASP A 185 -4.05 -0.14 -6.80
N GLN A 186 -4.83 -1.05 -6.26
CA GLN A 186 -5.17 -2.30 -6.93
C GLN A 186 -6.46 -2.22 -7.73
N ASN A 187 -6.56 -3.10 -8.75
CA ASN A 187 -7.77 -3.27 -9.55
C ASN A 187 -8.88 -3.89 -8.70
N VAL A 188 -10.09 -3.37 -8.87
CA VAL A 188 -11.30 -3.93 -8.28
C VAL A 188 -12.31 -4.31 -9.35
N ALA A 189 -13.35 -5.05 -8.97
CA ALA A 189 -14.48 -5.35 -9.85
C ALA A 189 -15.29 -4.07 -10.18
N VAL A 190 -16.04 -4.09 -11.28
CA VAL A 190 -16.81 -2.91 -11.73
C VAL A 190 -17.78 -2.41 -10.67
N TYR A 191 -18.39 -3.34 -9.90
CA TYR A 191 -19.37 -2.99 -8.86
C TYR A 191 -18.74 -2.45 -7.57
N ASP A 192 -17.41 -2.65 -7.38
CA ASP A 192 -16.64 -2.18 -6.20
C ASP A 192 -15.85 -0.90 -6.45
N GLY A 193 -15.87 -0.39 -7.69
CA GLY A 193 -15.00 0.73 -8.05
C GLY A 193 -15.55 1.63 -9.15
N ILE A 194 -14.76 2.61 -9.46
CA ILE A 194 -14.99 3.56 -10.53
C ILE A 194 -13.78 3.64 -11.44
N PHE A 195 -14.00 4.02 -12.69
CA PHE A 195 -12.91 4.24 -13.64
C PHE A 195 -12.36 5.65 -13.48
N VAL A 196 -11.07 5.72 -13.14
CA VAL A 196 -10.26 6.94 -13.11
C VAL A 196 -9.04 6.75 -13.98
N ASP A 197 -8.40 7.83 -14.37
CA ASP A 197 -7.15 7.76 -15.11
C ASP A 197 -5.99 7.33 -14.21
N PHE A 198 -5.14 6.45 -14.72
CA PHE A 198 -3.90 6.01 -14.09
C PHE A 198 -2.88 5.72 -15.18
N PHE A 199 -1.82 6.52 -15.26
CA PHE A 199 -0.84 6.52 -16.36
C PHE A 199 -1.49 6.70 -17.74
N GLY A 200 -2.41 7.68 -17.86
CA GLY A 200 -3.11 7.97 -19.11
C GLY A 200 -4.08 6.89 -19.55
N ARG A 201 -4.52 5.98 -18.66
CA ARG A 201 -5.40 4.85 -18.98
C ARG A 201 -6.48 4.65 -17.93
N PRO A 202 -7.73 4.35 -18.35
CA PRO A 202 -8.79 4.08 -17.38
C PRO A 202 -8.48 2.82 -16.57
N ALA A 203 -8.46 2.97 -15.24
CA ALA A 203 -8.24 1.91 -14.28
C ALA A 203 -9.38 1.87 -13.27
N CYS A 204 -9.98 0.69 -13.06
CA CYS A 204 -11.02 0.50 -12.07
C CYS A 204 -10.40 0.55 -10.67
N THR A 205 -10.74 1.59 -9.92
CA THR A 205 -10.17 1.93 -8.61
C THR A 205 -11.27 1.94 -7.56
N THR A 206 -10.98 1.45 -6.36
CA THR A 206 -11.95 1.49 -5.26
C THR A 206 -12.39 2.92 -4.95
N SER A 207 -13.69 3.12 -4.81
CA SER A 207 -14.27 4.41 -4.38
C SER A 207 -14.38 4.54 -2.85
N GLY A 208 -14.00 3.49 -2.12
CA GLY A 208 -14.22 3.39 -0.67
C GLY A 208 -13.60 4.53 0.13
N LEU A 209 -12.38 4.97 -0.21
CA LEU A 209 -11.72 6.08 0.46
C LEU A 209 -12.49 7.40 0.28
N ALA A 210 -12.88 7.72 -0.95
CA ALA A 210 -13.63 8.94 -1.25
C ALA A 210 -15.02 8.93 -0.58
N LEU A 211 -15.71 7.79 -0.61
CA LEU A 211 -17.00 7.62 0.08
C LEU A 211 -16.86 7.80 1.59
N LEU A 212 -15.82 7.25 2.18
CA LEU A 212 -15.54 7.37 3.62
C LEU A 212 -15.27 8.83 4.01
N ALA A 213 -14.41 9.51 3.23
CA ALA A 213 -14.06 10.91 3.46
C ALA A 213 -15.26 11.84 3.34
N LEU A 214 -16.09 11.67 2.30
CA LEU A 214 -17.32 12.44 2.11
C LEU A 214 -18.33 12.22 3.22
N HIS A 215 -18.46 10.98 3.70
CA HIS A 215 -19.42 10.63 4.76
C HIS A 215 -18.98 11.10 6.14
N SER A 216 -17.72 10.87 6.50
CA SER A 216 -17.19 11.16 7.84
C SER A 216 -16.71 12.60 8.00
N GLY A 217 -16.31 13.24 6.92
CA GLY A 217 -15.58 14.51 6.93
C GLY A 217 -14.20 14.41 7.57
N ALA A 218 -13.65 13.18 7.69
CA ALA A 218 -12.30 12.95 8.18
C ALA A 218 -11.27 13.48 7.17
N PRO A 219 -10.19 14.13 7.64
CA PRO A 219 -9.08 14.54 6.78
C PRO A 219 -8.40 13.35 6.11
N VAL A 220 -7.96 13.54 4.86
CA VAL A 220 -7.34 12.50 4.03
C VAL A 220 -5.92 12.91 3.68
N LEU A 221 -4.91 12.08 4.01
CA LEU A 221 -3.51 12.37 3.75
C LEU A 221 -2.86 11.21 3.00
N PRO A 222 -2.01 11.49 1.98
CA PRO A 222 -1.17 10.48 1.37
C PRO A 222 -0.01 10.09 2.29
N VAL A 223 0.38 8.83 2.27
CA VAL A 223 1.56 8.35 2.99
C VAL A 223 2.31 7.31 2.15
N PHE A 224 3.62 7.51 1.98
CA PHE A 224 4.47 6.59 1.23
C PHE A 224 5.73 6.26 2.03
N THR A 225 6.19 5.02 1.92
CA THR A 225 7.40 4.55 2.61
C THR A 225 8.42 4.09 1.58
N THR A 226 9.26 5.02 1.17
CA THR A 226 10.24 4.86 0.09
C THR A 226 11.55 4.31 0.62
N ARG A 227 12.10 3.27 -0.03
CA ARG A 227 13.45 2.79 0.28
C ARG A 227 14.49 3.74 -0.30
N MET A 228 15.37 4.24 0.55
CA MET A 228 16.45 5.15 0.18
C MET A 228 17.74 4.39 -0.18
N PRO A 229 18.71 5.05 -0.88
CA PRO A 229 19.98 4.43 -1.25
C PRO A 229 20.81 3.89 -0.10
N ASP A 230 20.71 4.51 1.08
CA ASP A 230 21.37 4.07 2.33
C ASP A 230 20.76 2.79 2.93
N GLY A 231 19.70 2.28 2.31
CA GLY A 231 19.00 1.07 2.75
C GLY A 231 17.96 1.29 3.83
N LYS A 232 17.82 2.51 4.35
CA LYS A 232 16.73 2.92 5.26
C LYS A 232 15.48 3.31 4.47
N TYR A 233 14.43 3.64 5.19
CA TYR A 233 13.18 4.10 4.61
C TYR A 233 12.92 5.57 4.95
N LEU A 234 12.39 6.30 3.99
CA LEU A 234 11.77 7.59 4.19
C LEU A 234 10.26 7.40 4.13
N MET A 235 9.58 7.66 5.24
CA MET A 235 8.12 7.74 5.28
C MET A 235 7.71 9.21 5.15
N GLU A 236 7.02 9.52 4.08
CA GLU A 236 6.53 10.87 3.78
C GLU A 236 5.02 10.91 3.97
N ILE A 237 4.56 11.76 4.87
CA ILE A 237 3.14 12.07 5.07
C ILE A 237 2.88 13.41 4.39
N GLY A 238 2.11 13.38 3.31
CA GLY A 238 1.76 14.60 2.58
C GLY A 238 0.72 15.45 3.30
N ALA A 239 0.52 16.66 2.79
CA ALA A 239 -0.53 17.54 3.25
C ALA A 239 -1.93 16.96 3.01
N GLU A 240 -2.91 17.43 3.77
CA GLU A 240 -4.30 17.03 3.61
C GLU A 240 -4.81 17.32 2.19
N VAL A 241 -5.40 16.32 1.58
CA VAL A 241 -6.03 16.44 0.27
C VAL A 241 -7.44 16.99 0.42
N ALA A 242 -7.71 18.11 -0.23
CA ALA A 242 -9.04 18.69 -0.23
C ALA A 242 -10.07 17.79 -0.91
N ILE A 243 -11.14 17.48 -0.21
CA ILE A 243 -12.27 16.71 -0.74
C ILE A 243 -13.29 17.66 -1.33
N ARG A 244 -13.54 17.52 -2.63
CA ARG A 244 -14.56 18.32 -3.31
C ARG A 244 -15.96 17.93 -2.85
N LYS A 245 -16.82 18.94 -2.59
CA LYS A 245 -18.20 18.77 -2.15
C LYS A 245 -19.08 19.73 -2.93
N THR A 246 -19.54 19.28 -4.10
CA THR A 246 -20.40 20.08 -4.99
C THR A 246 -21.89 19.81 -4.77
N GLY A 247 -22.23 18.78 -3.98
CA GLY A 247 -23.59 18.25 -3.85
C GLY A 247 -23.89 17.13 -4.85
N ASN A 248 -23.12 17.00 -5.93
CA ASN A 248 -23.19 15.85 -6.83
C ASN A 248 -22.26 14.74 -6.32
N ARG A 249 -22.81 13.86 -5.50
CA ARG A 249 -22.02 12.78 -4.84
C ARG A 249 -21.23 11.93 -5.82
N ALA A 250 -21.78 11.60 -6.99
CA ALA A 250 -21.10 10.75 -7.97
C ALA A 250 -19.88 11.45 -8.57
N ALA A 251 -20.00 12.74 -8.89
CA ALA A 251 -18.90 13.57 -9.38
C ALA A 251 -17.85 13.76 -8.27
N ASP A 252 -18.26 14.09 -7.05
CA ASP A 252 -17.35 14.31 -5.92
C ASP A 252 -16.52 13.06 -5.61
N VAL A 253 -17.13 11.86 -5.63
CA VAL A 253 -16.43 10.57 -5.45
C VAL A 253 -15.43 10.33 -6.57
N ARG A 254 -15.83 10.57 -7.82
CA ARG A 254 -14.97 10.35 -8.97
C ARG A 254 -13.76 11.28 -8.96
N GLU A 255 -13.98 12.55 -8.75
CA GLU A 255 -12.91 13.57 -8.73
C GLU A 255 -11.94 13.33 -7.57
N SER A 256 -12.45 13.05 -6.36
CA SER A 256 -11.59 12.72 -5.20
C SER A 256 -10.76 11.47 -5.47
N THR A 257 -11.36 10.41 -6.04
CA THR A 257 -10.61 9.19 -6.37
C THR A 257 -9.56 9.44 -7.46
N GLN A 258 -9.87 10.32 -8.43
CA GLN A 258 -8.91 10.72 -9.46
C GLN A 258 -7.70 11.45 -8.83
N VAL A 259 -7.94 12.38 -7.92
CA VAL A 259 -6.87 13.11 -7.22
C VAL A 259 -5.98 12.14 -6.43
N PHE A 260 -6.57 11.24 -5.65
CA PHE A 260 -5.80 10.25 -4.88
C PHE A 260 -4.96 9.35 -5.79
N THR A 261 -5.55 8.92 -6.90
CA THR A 261 -4.85 8.07 -7.88
C THR A 261 -3.70 8.81 -8.57
N GLY A 262 -3.89 10.10 -8.87
CA GLY A 262 -2.83 10.96 -9.42
C GLY A 262 -1.65 11.13 -8.47
N ILE A 263 -1.89 11.33 -7.18
CA ILE A 263 -0.83 11.43 -6.16
C ILE A 263 -0.02 10.12 -6.08
N ILE A 264 -0.69 8.97 -6.14
CA ILE A 264 0.00 7.67 -6.19
C ILE A 264 0.83 7.54 -7.47
N GLU A 265 0.29 7.92 -8.62
CA GLU A 265 1.00 7.89 -9.90
C GLU A 265 2.27 8.73 -9.86
N GLU A 266 2.18 9.97 -9.37
CA GLU A 266 3.34 10.86 -9.24
C GLU A 266 4.44 10.24 -8.38
N HIS A 267 4.07 9.58 -7.29
CA HIS A 267 5.04 8.92 -6.42
C HIS A 267 5.69 7.71 -7.10
N ILE A 268 4.91 6.90 -7.82
CA ILE A 268 5.42 5.75 -8.60
C ILE A 268 6.35 6.23 -9.72
N ARG A 269 6.06 7.36 -10.37
CA ARG A 269 6.93 7.92 -11.43
C ARG A 269 8.32 8.29 -10.92
N LYS A 270 8.45 8.73 -9.66
CA LYS A 270 9.74 9.06 -9.02
C LYS A 270 10.57 7.79 -8.72
N TYR A 271 9.93 6.69 -8.33
CA TYR A 271 10.60 5.46 -7.89
C TYR A 271 9.90 4.21 -8.47
N PRO A 272 9.87 4.05 -9.80
CA PRO A 272 9.05 3.03 -10.47
C PRO A 272 9.41 1.59 -10.08
N GLU A 273 10.66 1.34 -9.65
CA GLU A 273 11.10 0.02 -9.21
C GLU A 273 10.55 -0.39 -7.85
N GLN A 274 9.86 0.49 -7.12
CA GLN A 274 9.38 0.21 -5.78
C GLN A 274 7.88 -0.08 -5.72
N TRP A 275 7.14 0.04 -6.82
CA TRP A 275 5.73 -0.33 -6.87
C TRP A 275 5.53 -1.80 -7.23
N PHE A 276 4.42 -2.38 -6.74
CA PHE A 276 4.08 -3.80 -6.95
C PHE A 276 3.46 -4.04 -8.34
N TRP A 277 4.29 -4.06 -9.39
CA TRP A 277 3.87 -4.24 -10.79
C TRP A 277 3.28 -5.62 -11.12
N MET A 278 3.36 -6.61 -10.23
CA MET A 278 2.85 -7.96 -10.47
C MET A 278 1.32 -8.05 -10.43
N HIS A 279 0.63 -7.01 -9.96
CA HIS A 279 -0.82 -6.93 -9.97
C HIS A 279 -1.35 -6.51 -11.34
N GLN A 280 -2.45 -7.13 -11.80
CA GLN A 280 -3.10 -6.78 -13.07
C GLN A 280 -3.95 -5.50 -12.93
N ARG A 281 -3.31 -4.34 -12.83
CA ARG A 281 -3.95 -3.05 -12.52
C ARG A 281 -5.05 -2.65 -13.51
N TRP A 282 -4.92 -3.00 -14.76
CA TRP A 282 -5.88 -2.69 -15.83
C TRP A 282 -6.67 -3.93 -16.32
N LYS A 283 -6.90 -4.90 -15.41
CA LYS A 283 -7.66 -6.14 -15.73
C LYS A 283 -9.12 -5.85 -16.05
N THR A 284 -9.78 -5.05 -15.22
CA THR A 284 -11.18 -4.66 -15.39
C THR A 284 -11.26 -3.63 -16.51
N LYS A 285 -12.05 -3.92 -17.55
CA LYS A 285 -12.24 -3.03 -18.69
C LYS A 285 -13.54 -2.26 -18.54
N LYS A 286 -13.52 -0.98 -18.91
CA LYS A 286 -14.74 -0.19 -19.06
C LYS A 286 -15.54 -0.80 -20.21
N CYS A 287 -16.77 -1.27 -19.96
CA CYS A 287 -17.66 -1.65 -21.06
C CYS A 287 -17.82 -0.44 -21.97
N GLN A 288 -17.44 -0.59 -23.24
CA GLN A 288 -17.89 0.35 -24.26
C GLN A 288 -19.40 0.20 -24.31
N ALA A 289 -20.14 1.26 -23.93
CA ALA A 289 -21.56 1.33 -24.26
C ALA A 289 -21.62 1.11 -25.75
N ARG A 290 -22.29 0.04 -26.21
CA ARG A 290 -22.67 -0.07 -27.59
C ARG A 290 -23.59 1.13 -27.85
N GLU A 291 -23.06 2.11 -28.57
CA GLU A 291 -23.91 3.13 -29.19
C GLU A 291 -24.92 2.38 -30.02
N LYS A 292 -26.20 2.40 -29.58
CA LYS A 292 -27.34 1.96 -30.34
C LYS A 292 -27.89 3.15 -31.11
#